data_3faa397baf94dcab87619633b0fd10de
#
_entry.id   3faa397baf94dcab87619633b0fd10de
#
_cell.length_a   1.000
_cell.length_b   1.000
_cell.length_c   1.000
_cell.angle_alpha   90.00
_cell.angle_beta   90.00
_cell.angle_gamma   90.00
#
_symmetry.space_group_name_H-M   'P 1'
#
loop_
_entity.id
_entity.type
_entity.pdbx_description
1 polymer ?
#
loop_
_entity_poly.entity_id
_entity_poly.type
_entity_poly.pdbx_seq_one_letter_code
_entity_poly.pdbx_strand_id
1 'polypeptide(L)'
;MAITKDEIIALEKAFHDVVMFDKGTAADQARFFLHPEPRIILLHGEDVSLQGNYEIHQKLTDEMHVSQEWDITPLCSNPERVRAVGTVYWQGRLVASPKGALIKCYVGEDWIVQRLPSDELKFALYINSYHHFLPDSAPISFK
;
A
#
# COMPACT_ATOMS: atom_id res chain seq x y z
N MET A 1 -4.10 6.10 22.89
CA MET A 1 -5.23 5.26 22.51
C MET A 1 -4.76 4.16 21.54
N ALA A 2 -5.18 2.93 21.78
CA ALA A 2 -4.75 1.81 20.94
C ALA A 2 -5.17 2.01 19.48
N ILE A 3 -4.30 1.64 18.55
CA ILE A 3 -4.63 1.60 17.13
C ILE A 3 -5.52 0.38 16.88
N THR A 4 -6.64 0.58 16.20
CA THR A 4 -7.63 -0.46 15.91
C THR A 4 -7.51 -0.99 14.48
N LYS A 5 -8.11 -2.15 14.25
CA LYS A 5 -8.23 -2.74 12.91
C LYS A 5 -8.95 -1.79 11.94
N ASP A 6 -10.03 -1.18 12.38
CA ASP A 6 -10.81 -0.25 11.56
C ASP A 6 -9.97 0.97 11.16
N GLU A 7 -9.11 1.45 12.04
CA GLU A 7 -8.20 2.54 11.73
C GLU A 7 -7.14 2.12 10.69
N ILE A 8 -6.65 0.88 10.76
CA ILE A 8 -5.71 0.35 9.75
C ILE A 8 -6.40 0.22 8.39
N ILE A 9 -7.64 -0.27 8.35
CA ILE A 9 -8.42 -0.36 7.12
C ILE A 9 -8.68 1.03 6.54
N ALA A 10 -8.99 2.02 7.38
CA ALA A 10 -9.18 3.40 6.95
C ALA A 10 -7.87 4.01 6.40
N LEU A 11 -6.73 3.70 7.01
CA LEU A 11 -5.42 4.15 6.54
C LEU A 11 -5.08 3.51 5.19
N GLU A 12 -5.33 2.20 5.04
CA GLU A 12 -5.18 1.49 3.78
C GLU A 12 -5.96 2.19 2.68
N LYS A 13 -7.25 2.42 2.93
CA LYS A 13 -8.12 3.07 1.96
C LYS A 13 -7.63 4.47 1.61
N ALA A 14 -7.32 5.28 2.60
CA ALA A 14 -6.92 6.67 2.38
C ALA A 14 -5.62 6.76 1.57
N PHE A 15 -4.62 5.96 1.91
CA PHE A 15 -3.33 5.97 1.20
C PHE A 15 -3.47 5.44 -0.22
N HIS A 16 -4.09 4.29 -0.38
CA HIS A 16 -4.23 3.67 -1.71
C HIS A 16 -5.17 4.46 -2.63
N ASP A 17 -6.20 5.12 -2.10
CA ASP A 17 -7.03 6.03 -2.90
C ASP A 17 -6.18 7.18 -3.48
N VAL A 18 -5.29 7.75 -2.68
CA VAL A 18 -4.38 8.80 -3.17
C VAL A 18 -3.44 8.26 -4.25
N VAL A 19 -2.87 7.10 -4.03
CA VAL A 19 -1.90 6.48 -4.96
C VAL A 19 -2.58 6.06 -6.27
N MET A 20 -3.72 5.37 -6.17
CA MET A 20 -4.34 4.66 -7.28
C MET A 20 -5.38 5.48 -8.02
N PHE A 21 -6.26 6.17 -7.30
CA PHE A 21 -7.36 6.91 -7.90
C PHE A 21 -6.98 8.35 -8.20
N ASP A 22 -6.36 9.03 -7.26
CA ASP A 22 -5.95 10.43 -7.44
C ASP A 22 -4.65 10.56 -8.23
N LYS A 23 -3.93 9.45 -8.44
CA LYS A 23 -2.60 9.44 -9.07
C LYS A 23 -1.66 10.42 -8.38
N GLY A 24 -1.68 10.39 -7.05
CA GLY A 24 -0.96 11.32 -6.19
C GLY A 24 0.53 11.34 -6.42
N THR A 25 1.09 12.55 -6.41
CA THR A 25 2.53 12.79 -6.51
C THR A 25 3.27 12.25 -5.28
N ALA A 26 4.61 12.24 -5.34
CA ALA A 26 5.42 11.90 -4.18
C ALA A 26 5.07 12.78 -2.96
N ALA A 27 4.83 14.07 -3.17
CA ALA A 27 4.44 14.98 -2.10
C ALA A 27 3.07 14.61 -1.49
N ASP A 28 2.11 14.23 -2.32
CA ASP A 28 0.78 13.78 -1.85
C ASP A 28 0.87 12.50 -1.02
N GLN A 29 1.76 11.59 -1.38
CA GLN A 29 2.00 10.34 -0.66
C GLN A 29 2.76 10.55 0.65
N ALA A 30 3.68 11.51 0.67
CA ALA A 30 4.62 11.74 1.79
C ALA A 30 3.90 12.03 3.12
N ARG A 31 2.71 12.63 3.07
CA ARG A 31 1.95 12.95 4.29
C ARG A 31 1.51 11.73 5.10
N PHE A 32 1.55 10.55 4.50
CA PHE A 32 1.21 9.29 5.18
C PHE A 32 2.40 8.65 5.90
N PHE A 33 3.60 9.21 5.76
CA PHE A 33 4.83 8.62 6.28
C PHE A 33 5.47 9.49 7.36
N LEU A 34 6.11 8.82 8.33
CA LEU A 34 6.90 9.52 9.37
C LEU A 34 8.23 10.02 8.84
N HIS A 35 8.90 9.21 8.01
CA HIS A 35 10.20 9.57 7.47
C HIS A 35 10.03 10.57 6.33
N PRO A 36 10.84 11.64 6.25
CA PRO A 36 10.73 12.64 5.17
C PRO A 36 11.07 12.08 3.78
N GLU A 37 11.90 11.04 3.71
CA GLU A 37 12.28 10.34 2.47
C GLU A 37 11.98 8.85 2.63
N PRO A 38 10.69 8.45 2.68
CA PRO A 38 10.34 7.07 2.94
C PRO A 38 10.63 6.19 1.73
N ARG A 39 10.79 4.90 2.02
CA ARG A 39 10.95 3.88 0.99
C ARG A 39 9.80 2.88 1.08
N ILE A 40 9.34 2.43 -0.07
CA ILE A 40 8.39 1.34 -0.18
C ILE A 40 9.18 0.11 -0.62
N ILE A 41 9.14 -0.95 0.17
CA ILE A 41 9.83 -2.19 -0.16
C ILE A 41 8.84 -3.11 -0.86
N LEU A 42 9.15 -3.47 -2.09
CA LEU A 42 8.32 -4.35 -2.91
C LEU A 42 8.74 -5.81 -2.80
N LEU A 43 7.92 -6.70 -3.35
CA LEU A 43 8.01 -8.15 -3.25
C LEU A 43 9.41 -8.74 -3.46
N HIS A 44 10.18 -8.24 -4.40
CA HIS A 44 11.51 -8.77 -4.72
C HIS A 44 12.63 -8.07 -3.98
N GLY A 45 12.31 -7.40 -2.87
CA GLY A 45 13.27 -6.57 -2.17
C GLY A 45 13.59 -5.27 -2.88
N GLU A 46 12.87 -4.95 -3.94
CA GLU A 46 12.99 -3.65 -4.59
C GLU A 46 12.59 -2.55 -3.63
N ASP A 47 13.45 -1.56 -3.54
CA ASP A 47 13.28 -0.42 -2.67
C ASP A 47 13.00 0.80 -3.55
N VAL A 48 11.76 1.28 -3.54
CA VAL A 48 11.34 2.40 -4.36
C VAL A 48 11.05 3.63 -3.51
N SER A 49 11.39 4.79 -4.06
CA SER A 49 10.98 6.07 -3.49
C SER A 49 9.49 6.32 -3.76
N LEU A 50 8.92 7.33 -3.11
CA LEU A 50 7.54 7.74 -3.41
C LEU A 50 7.41 8.22 -4.86
N GLN A 51 8.45 8.84 -5.42
CA GLN A 51 8.48 9.19 -6.84
C GLN A 51 8.45 7.93 -7.72
N GLY A 52 9.21 6.89 -7.37
CA GLY A 52 9.16 5.61 -8.06
C GLY A 52 7.78 4.96 -7.99
N ASN A 53 7.15 5.01 -6.84
CA ASN A 53 5.78 4.51 -6.68
C ASN A 53 4.78 5.29 -7.55
N TYR A 54 4.90 6.61 -7.59
CA TYR A 54 4.11 7.46 -8.47
C TYR A 54 4.27 7.03 -9.93
N GLU A 55 5.51 6.83 -10.38
CA GLU A 55 5.81 6.43 -11.76
C GLU A 55 5.22 5.06 -12.12
N ILE A 56 5.27 4.10 -11.19
CA ILE A 56 4.65 2.78 -11.37
C ILE A 56 3.15 2.95 -11.60
N HIS A 57 2.47 3.72 -10.76
CA HIS A 57 1.02 3.87 -10.84
C HIS A 57 0.56 4.74 -12.03
N GLN A 58 1.45 5.54 -12.62
CA GLN A 58 1.17 6.21 -13.89
C GLN A 58 1.04 5.21 -15.06
N LYS A 59 1.61 4.02 -14.93
CA LYS A 59 1.54 2.96 -15.94
C LYS A 59 0.31 2.06 -15.78
N LEU A 60 -0.49 2.30 -14.74
CA LEU A 60 -1.66 1.50 -14.39
C LEU A 60 -2.95 2.32 -14.52
N THR A 61 -4.02 1.65 -14.91
CA THR A 61 -5.36 2.22 -15.00
C THR A 61 -6.38 1.21 -14.49
N ASP A 62 -7.62 1.65 -14.25
CA ASP A 62 -8.70 0.82 -13.73
C ASP A 62 -8.31 0.10 -12.43
N GLU A 63 -7.50 0.76 -11.62
CA GLU A 63 -7.06 0.19 -10.36
C GLU A 63 -8.20 0.12 -9.35
N MET A 64 -8.22 -0.97 -8.60
CA MET A 64 -9.13 -1.20 -7.49
C MET A 64 -8.38 -1.91 -6.38
N HIS A 65 -8.68 -1.59 -5.14
CA HIS A 65 -8.11 -2.25 -3.98
C HIS A 65 -9.17 -2.47 -2.91
N VAL A 66 -9.07 -3.59 -2.20
CA VAL A 66 -9.98 -3.93 -1.11
C VAL A 66 -9.21 -4.65 -0.02
N SER A 67 -9.22 -4.10 1.19
CA SER A 67 -8.68 -4.79 2.37
C SER A 67 -9.39 -6.12 2.59
N GLN A 68 -8.63 -7.16 2.89
CA GLN A 68 -9.15 -8.50 3.18
C GLN A 68 -9.05 -8.80 4.68
N GLU A 69 -7.84 -9.04 5.17
CA GLU A 69 -7.59 -9.44 6.55
C GLU A 69 -6.44 -8.63 7.13
N TRP A 70 -6.48 -8.38 8.43
CA TRP A 70 -5.45 -7.68 9.16
C TRP A 70 -5.24 -8.27 10.55
N ASP A 71 -3.98 -8.49 10.90
CA ASP A 71 -3.52 -8.77 12.25
C ASP A 71 -2.71 -7.60 12.75
N ILE A 72 -3.00 -7.15 13.97
CA ILE A 72 -2.34 -5.99 14.58
C ILE A 72 -1.70 -6.41 15.88
N THR A 73 -0.40 -6.12 16.03
CA THR A 73 0.37 -6.43 17.21
C THR A 73 1.07 -5.19 17.72
N PRO A 74 0.83 -4.78 18.99
CA PRO A 74 1.58 -3.67 19.59
C PRO A 74 3.08 -3.96 19.60
N LEU A 75 3.88 -2.95 19.24
CA LEU A 75 5.34 -3.04 19.30
C LEU A 75 5.84 -2.59 20.67
N CYS A 76 6.70 -3.40 21.29
CA CYS A 76 7.25 -3.10 22.62
C CYS A 76 6.17 -2.74 23.63
N SER A 77 5.01 -3.40 23.55
CA SER A 77 3.83 -3.12 24.39
C SER A 77 3.28 -1.69 24.27
N ASN A 78 3.63 -0.98 23.20
CA ASN A 78 3.10 0.35 22.93
C ASN A 78 1.88 0.25 21.99
N PRO A 79 0.63 0.50 22.50
CA PRO A 79 -0.57 0.35 21.68
C PRO A 79 -0.71 1.45 20.61
N GLU A 80 0.09 2.51 20.69
CA GLU A 80 0.12 3.60 19.70
C GLU A 80 1.15 3.38 18.60
N ARG A 81 1.86 2.25 18.64
CA ARG A 81 2.78 1.83 17.60
C ARG A 81 2.60 0.34 17.38
N VAL A 82 2.13 -0.03 16.19
CA VAL A 82 1.76 -1.41 15.90
C VAL A 82 2.45 -1.92 14.64
N ARG A 83 2.64 -3.23 14.61
CA ARG A 83 2.87 -3.95 13.35
C ARG A 83 1.51 -4.40 12.83
N ALA A 84 1.18 -4.02 11.61
CA ALA A 84 -0.03 -4.43 10.92
C ALA A 84 0.37 -5.33 9.74
N VAL A 85 -0.07 -6.58 9.80
CA VAL A 85 0.17 -7.56 8.74
C VAL A 85 -1.17 -7.93 8.14
N GLY A 86 -1.30 -7.79 6.84
CA GLY A 86 -2.59 -8.03 6.20
C GLY A 86 -2.48 -8.36 4.73
N THR A 87 -3.65 -8.48 4.12
CA THR A 87 -3.80 -8.77 2.70
C THR A 87 -4.77 -7.78 2.09
N VAL A 88 -4.38 -7.25 0.94
CA VAL A 88 -5.21 -6.37 0.12
C VAL A 88 -5.41 -7.05 -1.23
N TYR A 89 -6.65 -7.13 -1.70
CA TYR A 89 -6.90 -7.51 -3.08
C TYR A 89 -6.66 -6.29 -3.97
N TRP A 90 -5.93 -6.49 -5.06
CA TRP A 90 -5.66 -5.45 -6.05
C TRP A 90 -5.94 -5.97 -7.46
N GLN A 91 -6.52 -5.11 -8.28
CA GLN A 91 -6.61 -5.36 -9.72
C GLN A 91 -6.38 -4.06 -10.49
N GLY A 92 -5.97 -4.20 -11.75
CA GLY A 92 -5.73 -3.07 -12.62
C GLY A 92 -5.37 -3.50 -14.04
N ARG A 93 -5.12 -2.53 -14.90
CA ARG A 93 -4.65 -2.75 -16.27
C ARG A 93 -3.44 -1.89 -16.55
N LEU A 94 -2.62 -2.33 -17.49
CA LEU A 94 -1.57 -1.49 -18.01
C LEU A 94 -2.19 -0.43 -18.93
N VAL A 95 -1.75 0.83 -18.79
CA VAL A 95 -2.15 1.91 -19.70
C VAL A 95 -1.79 1.57 -21.15
N ALA A 96 -0.65 0.89 -21.35
CA ALA A 96 -0.20 0.42 -22.64
C ALA A 96 -1.13 -0.64 -23.27
N SER A 97 -2.00 -1.28 -22.49
CA SER A 97 -2.96 -2.30 -22.94
C SER A 97 -4.34 -2.06 -22.33
N PRO A 98 -4.99 -0.93 -22.66
CA PRO A 98 -6.21 -0.50 -21.97
C PRO A 98 -7.41 -1.41 -22.22
N LYS A 99 -7.37 -2.26 -23.25
CA LYS A 99 -8.38 -3.26 -23.56
C LYS A 99 -7.94 -4.67 -23.19
N GLY A 100 -6.78 -4.79 -22.53
CA GLY A 100 -6.25 -6.07 -22.10
C GLY A 100 -7.01 -6.64 -20.90
N ALA A 101 -6.73 -7.90 -20.58
CA ALA A 101 -7.27 -8.55 -19.41
C ALA A 101 -6.77 -7.86 -18.11
N LEU A 102 -7.57 -7.95 -17.06
CA LEU A 102 -7.20 -7.42 -15.76
C LEU A 102 -6.04 -8.21 -15.14
N ILE A 103 -5.12 -7.46 -14.56
CA ILE A 103 -4.16 -8.00 -13.60
C ILE A 103 -4.92 -8.13 -12.28
N LYS A 104 -4.84 -9.29 -11.62
CA LYS A 104 -5.56 -9.57 -10.38
C LYS A 104 -4.64 -10.26 -9.40
N CYS A 105 -4.46 -9.68 -8.22
CA CYS A 105 -3.63 -10.32 -7.22
C CYS A 105 -4.02 -9.95 -5.79
N TYR A 106 -3.66 -10.82 -4.86
CA TYR A 106 -3.59 -10.49 -3.45
C TYR A 106 -2.20 -9.99 -3.13
N VAL A 107 -2.12 -8.85 -2.45
CA VAL A 107 -0.87 -8.23 -2.03
C VAL A 107 -0.75 -8.37 -0.52
N GLY A 108 0.33 -9.00 -0.07
CA GLY A 108 0.66 -9.04 1.35
C GLY A 108 1.24 -7.70 1.78
N GLU A 109 0.72 -7.16 2.86
CA GLU A 109 1.18 -5.91 3.46
C GLU A 109 1.80 -6.19 4.83
N ASP A 110 2.93 -5.56 5.10
CA ASP A 110 3.61 -5.64 6.40
C ASP A 110 4.09 -4.24 6.76
N TRP A 111 3.35 -3.59 7.68
CA TRP A 111 3.53 -2.19 8.03
C TRP A 111 3.89 -2.03 9.50
N ILE A 112 4.64 -0.97 9.79
CA ILE A 112 4.67 -0.39 11.14
C ILE A 112 3.93 0.94 11.04
N VAL A 113 2.93 1.11 11.89
CA VAL A 113 2.07 2.28 11.93
C VAL A 113 2.14 2.91 13.31
N GLN A 114 2.23 4.22 13.36
CA GLN A 114 2.33 4.97 14.61
C GLN A 114 1.28 6.07 14.66
N ARG A 115 0.66 6.23 15.85
CA ARG A 115 -0.18 7.38 16.14
C ARG A 115 0.67 8.56 16.58
N LEU A 116 0.43 9.72 16.00
CA LEU A 116 1.08 10.96 16.38
C LEU A 116 0.30 11.65 17.53
N PRO A 117 0.92 12.62 18.21
CA PRO A 117 0.18 13.44 19.20
C PRO A 117 -1.02 14.16 18.60
N SER A 118 -1.02 14.42 17.29
CA SER A 118 -2.17 14.99 16.55
C SER A 118 -3.32 14.01 16.33
N ASP A 119 -3.16 12.76 16.76
CA ASP A 119 -4.07 11.63 16.54
C ASP A 119 -3.99 11.01 15.12
N GLU A 120 -3.21 11.58 14.23
CA GLU A 120 -2.99 11.00 12.90
C GLU A 120 -2.17 9.71 12.95
N LEU A 121 -2.49 8.76 12.07
CA LEU A 121 -1.69 7.57 11.86
C LEU A 121 -0.72 7.78 10.69
N LYS A 122 0.51 7.32 10.88
CA LYS A 122 1.55 7.39 9.82
C LYS A 122 2.30 6.07 9.72
N PHE A 123 2.74 5.75 8.51
CA PHE A 123 3.63 4.62 8.29
C PHE A 123 5.03 4.94 8.76
N ALA A 124 5.58 4.09 9.63
CA ALA A 124 7.00 4.07 9.97
C ALA A 124 7.77 3.08 9.08
N LEU A 125 7.08 2.06 8.57
CA LEU A 125 7.61 1.07 7.63
C LEU A 125 6.49 0.61 6.71
N TYR A 126 6.80 0.43 5.43
CA TYR A 126 5.83 -0.04 4.44
C TYR A 126 6.49 -1.11 3.56
N ILE A 127 6.00 -2.34 3.67
CA ILE A 127 6.51 -3.48 2.91
C ILE A 127 5.36 -4.20 2.23
N ASN A 128 5.53 -4.51 0.92
CA ASN A 128 4.73 -5.52 0.25
C ASN A 128 5.48 -6.85 0.39
N SER A 129 4.92 -7.79 1.15
CA SER A 129 5.61 -9.03 1.52
C SER A 129 5.45 -10.13 0.47
N TYR A 130 4.36 -10.12 -0.29
CA TYR A 130 4.13 -11.07 -1.38
C TYR A 130 3.08 -10.55 -2.37
N HIS A 131 3.13 -11.11 -3.59
CA HIS A 131 2.04 -11.01 -4.56
C HIS A 131 1.55 -12.42 -4.90
N HIS A 132 0.26 -12.65 -4.76
CA HIS A 132 -0.39 -13.90 -5.16
C HIS A 132 -1.35 -13.60 -6.31
N PHE A 133 -0.90 -13.89 -7.54
CA PHE A 133 -1.72 -13.66 -8.73
C PHE A 133 -2.79 -14.73 -8.87
N LEU A 134 -4.01 -14.33 -9.22
CA LEU A 134 -5.09 -15.26 -9.50
C LEU A 134 -4.80 -16.02 -10.81
N PRO A 135 -5.36 -17.25 -10.99
CA PRO A 135 -5.09 -18.05 -12.18
C PRO A 135 -5.50 -17.37 -13.50
N ASP A 136 -6.52 -16.49 -13.45
CA ASP A 136 -7.02 -15.76 -14.63
C ASP A 136 -6.41 -14.35 -14.75
N SER A 137 -5.40 -14.02 -13.93
CA SER A 137 -4.75 -12.72 -13.99
C SER A 137 -3.91 -12.56 -15.26
N ALA A 138 -3.95 -11.37 -15.85
CA ALA A 138 -2.97 -10.97 -16.83
C ALA A 138 -1.58 -10.86 -16.15
N PRO A 139 -0.49 -11.06 -16.90
CA PRO A 139 0.84 -10.81 -16.34
C PRO A 139 1.08 -9.33 -16.14
N ILE A 140 1.88 -8.98 -15.12
CA ILE A 140 2.32 -7.61 -14.89
C ILE A 140 3.71 -7.44 -15.51
N SER A 141 3.87 -6.43 -16.37
CA SER A 141 5.15 -6.08 -16.97
C SER A 141 5.15 -4.60 -17.33
N PHE A 142 6.20 -3.91 -16.91
CA PHE A 142 6.42 -2.48 -17.20
C PHE A 142 7.50 -2.26 -18.26
N LYS A 143 7.89 -3.32 -18.94
CA LYS A 143 8.90 -3.26 -20.01
C LYS A 143 8.29 -2.91 -21.36
#